data_0faa9e5f8c556a08f6ba27704356096a
#
_entry.id   0faa9e5f8c556a08f6ba27704356096a
#
_cell.length_a   1.000
_cell.length_b   1.000
_cell.length_c   1.000
_cell.angle_alpha   90.00
_cell.angle_beta   90.00
_cell.angle_gamma   90.00
#
_symmetry.space_group_name_H-M   'P 1'
#
loop_
_entity.id
_entity.type
_entity.pdbx_description
1 polymer ?
#
loop_
_entity_poly.entity_id
_entity_poly.type
_entity_poly.pdbx_seq_one_letter_code
_entity_poly.pdbx_strand_id
1 'polypeptide(L)'
;MSKTADTALPDPSRWKALAFIALAQLMVVLDATIVNIALPSAQTDLGISDGNKQWVITAYALAFGGLLLFGGRISDLWGRKRTFVVGLIGFALASALGGAAQNEAMMFGSRALQGVFGALLAPAALSLLAVMFTDAKERAKAFGIYGAIAGGGGAVGLILGGFLTEYLNWRWTFFVNIPFAIVAAAGAYFVIREPSGTRNRAPLDIPGVVLSTLGLVALVYGFTRAESAGWSDTLTVSMFVAAVVLLVAFVVTEARVKSPLLPLRVLTERNRGGVYLSLGLAIIAMFGLFLFLTYYLQVVKGYSPVKTGFAFMPMIVGMITGSTQIGTRLMTRVPPRLLMGPGFLVAAVGMLLLTQLDLNTSYAAVILPGMLLLGLGMGTAFMPAMSLATHGIEPRDAGVASAMVNTSQQVGGAIGTALLNTIAASATTAYVADHAARATDPRLLELQAMVSGFAAAIWWAVGILVAAAAIAIALINTGRPGTESGGTDGASDAGAEEEFKIPVVAH
;
A
#
# COMPACT_ATOMS: atom_id res chain seq x y z
N MET A 1 26.15 16.19 39.56
CA MET A 1 24.76 16.67 39.57
C MET A 1 24.04 15.99 38.40
N SER A 2 23.37 14.87 38.66
CA SER A 2 22.56 14.12 37.73
C SER A 2 21.32 14.96 37.38
N LYS A 3 21.18 15.40 36.13
CA LYS A 3 19.91 15.94 35.61
C LYS A 3 18.91 14.79 35.58
N THR A 4 18.06 14.73 36.62
CA THR A 4 16.83 13.95 36.56
C THR A 4 16.11 14.27 35.25
N ALA A 5 15.97 13.28 34.39
CA ALA A 5 15.15 13.37 33.22
C ALA A 5 13.72 13.69 33.71
N ASP A 6 13.30 14.91 33.45
CA ASP A 6 11.94 15.38 33.67
C ASP A 6 11.03 14.51 32.81
N THR A 7 10.41 13.50 33.41
CA THR A 7 9.39 12.68 32.77
C THR A 7 8.17 13.58 32.62
N ALA A 8 8.17 14.37 31.54
CA ALA A 8 7.04 15.22 31.19
C ALA A 8 5.78 14.32 31.13
N LEU A 9 4.80 14.67 31.96
CA LEU A 9 3.51 13.97 31.99
C LEU A 9 2.93 13.90 30.57
N PRO A 10 2.36 12.75 30.17
CA PRO A 10 1.79 12.59 28.84
C PRO A 10 0.75 13.67 28.57
N ASP A 11 0.84 14.31 27.39
CA ASP A 11 -0.12 15.36 26.99
C ASP A 11 -1.56 14.81 27.08
N PRO A 12 -2.44 15.39 27.89
CA PRO A 12 -3.84 14.92 28.04
C PRO A 12 -4.63 15.04 26.73
N SER A 13 -4.17 15.84 25.76
CA SER A 13 -4.80 16.01 24.44
C SER A 13 -4.43 14.92 23.44
N ARG A 14 -3.51 13.97 23.75
CA ARG A 14 -3.00 12.97 22.80
C ARG A 14 -4.09 12.09 22.17
N TRP A 15 -5.13 11.72 22.91
CA TRP A 15 -6.25 10.95 22.38
C TRP A 15 -7.14 11.75 21.43
N LYS A 16 -7.29 13.07 21.65
CA LYS A 16 -7.96 13.96 20.71
C LYS A 16 -7.13 14.12 19.44
N ALA A 17 -5.80 14.26 19.58
CA ALA A 17 -4.90 14.31 18.44
C ALA A 17 -4.95 13.03 17.60
N LEU A 18 -5.04 11.84 18.25
CA LEU A 18 -5.23 10.57 17.56
C LEU A 18 -6.49 10.59 16.68
N ALA A 19 -7.59 11.18 17.13
CA ALA A 19 -8.81 11.25 16.33
C ALA A 19 -8.60 12.00 15.00
N PHE A 20 -7.87 13.11 15.02
CA PHE A 20 -7.56 13.89 13.80
C PHE A 20 -6.53 13.21 12.90
N ILE A 21 -5.54 12.52 13.50
CA ILE A 21 -4.57 11.70 12.75
C ILE A 21 -5.28 10.50 12.10
N ALA A 22 -6.19 9.87 12.82
CA ALA A 22 -7.02 8.76 12.34
C ALA A 22 -7.98 9.21 11.21
N LEU A 23 -8.55 10.42 11.33
CA LEU A 23 -9.39 11.00 10.28
C LEU A 23 -8.60 11.26 8.99
N ALA A 24 -7.36 11.76 9.11
CA ALA A 24 -6.47 11.93 7.97
C ALA A 24 -6.11 10.60 7.31
N GLN A 25 -5.83 9.56 8.12
CA GLN A 25 -5.57 8.20 7.60
C GLN A 25 -6.80 7.65 6.88
N LEU A 26 -7.99 7.82 7.46
CA LEU A 26 -9.25 7.41 6.82
C LEU A 26 -9.40 8.09 5.46
N MET A 27 -9.17 9.41 5.38
CA MET A 27 -9.22 10.17 4.12
C MET A 27 -8.28 9.59 3.06
N VAL A 28 -7.02 9.30 3.41
CA VAL A 28 -6.03 8.74 2.48
C VAL A 28 -6.46 7.36 1.97
N VAL A 29 -7.00 6.52 2.85
CA VAL A 29 -7.49 5.18 2.48
C VAL A 29 -8.76 5.26 1.65
N LEU A 30 -9.68 6.15 2.00
CA LEU A 30 -10.88 6.42 1.20
C LEU A 30 -10.49 6.85 -0.21
N ASP A 31 -9.60 7.84 -0.36
CA ASP A 31 -9.16 8.35 -1.66
C ASP A 31 -8.54 7.25 -2.54
N ALA A 32 -7.74 6.38 -1.97
CA ALA A 32 -7.11 5.28 -2.70
C ALA A 32 -8.11 4.24 -3.21
N THR A 33 -9.27 4.09 -2.56
CA THR A 33 -10.27 3.04 -2.90
C THR A 33 -11.49 3.59 -3.63
N ILE A 34 -11.94 4.78 -3.28
CA ILE A 34 -13.14 5.41 -3.81
C ILE A 34 -13.02 5.67 -5.32
N VAL A 35 -11.82 6.02 -5.79
CA VAL A 35 -11.54 6.33 -7.19
C VAL A 35 -11.70 5.10 -8.10
N ASN A 36 -11.49 3.89 -7.58
CA ASN A 36 -11.65 2.67 -8.39
C ASN A 36 -13.10 2.49 -8.88
N ILE A 37 -14.09 2.79 -8.03
CA ILE A 37 -15.52 2.70 -8.38
C ILE A 37 -15.94 3.82 -9.33
N ALA A 38 -15.35 5.00 -9.17
CA ALA A 38 -15.64 6.20 -9.97
C ALA A 38 -14.97 6.16 -11.36
N LEU A 39 -13.91 5.36 -11.53
CA LEU A 39 -13.04 5.40 -12.69
C LEU A 39 -13.76 5.18 -14.03
N PRO A 40 -14.70 4.21 -14.19
CA PRO A 40 -15.42 4.05 -15.46
C PRO A 40 -16.24 5.29 -15.85
N SER A 41 -16.89 5.91 -14.87
CA SER A 41 -17.66 7.15 -15.09
C SER A 41 -16.75 8.34 -15.43
N ALA A 42 -15.61 8.47 -14.72
CA ALA A 42 -14.63 9.52 -15.01
C ALA A 42 -13.96 9.33 -16.38
N GLN A 43 -13.66 8.07 -16.76
CA GLN A 43 -13.10 7.73 -18.06
C GLN A 43 -14.01 8.20 -19.19
N THR A 44 -15.31 7.91 -19.11
CA THR A 44 -16.29 8.30 -20.12
C THR A 44 -16.45 9.82 -20.20
N ASP A 45 -16.56 10.49 -19.05
CA ASP A 45 -16.79 11.95 -18.98
C ASP A 45 -15.57 12.77 -19.47
N LEU A 46 -14.35 12.31 -19.20
CA LEU A 46 -13.11 13.00 -19.58
C LEU A 46 -12.50 12.51 -20.91
N GLY A 47 -13.11 11.49 -21.56
CA GLY A 47 -12.60 10.92 -22.79
C GLY A 47 -11.24 10.23 -22.64
N ILE A 48 -10.97 9.64 -21.48
CA ILE A 48 -9.69 8.95 -21.21
C ILE A 48 -9.66 7.64 -22.00
N SER A 49 -8.58 7.42 -22.74
CA SER A 49 -8.39 6.18 -23.50
C SER A 49 -8.23 4.95 -22.61
N ASP A 50 -8.52 3.77 -23.14
CA ASP A 50 -8.35 2.50 -22.40
C ASP A 50 -6.89 2.24 -22.00
N GLY A 51 -5.93 2.67 -22.80
CA GLY A 51 -4.51 2.61 -22.50
C GLY A 51 -4.08 3.57 -21.37
N ASN A 52 -4.77 4.69 -21.19
CA ASN A 52 -4.41 5.73 -20.23
C ASN A 52 -5.18 5.66 -18.89
N LYS A 53 -6.29 4.92 -18.83
CA LYS A 53 -7.15 4.90 -17.62
C LYS A 53 -6.42 4.52 -16.33
N GLN A 54 -5.42 3.65 -16.40
CA GLN A 54 -4.62 3.26 -15.24
C GLN A 54 -3.86 4.44 -14.62
N TRP A 55 -3.56 5.51 -15.39
CA TRP A 55 -2.85 6.67 -14.85
C TRP A 55 -3.59 7.40 -13.73
N VAL A 56 -4.92 7.29 -13.67
CA VAL A 56 -5.72 7.84 -12.57
C VAL A 56 -5.32 7.20 -11.23
N ILE A 57 -4.93 5.94 -11.23
CA ILE A 57 -4.47 5.20 -10.04
C ILE A 57 -2.94 5.30 -9.92
N THR A 58 -2.24 5.04 -11.02
CA THR A 58 -0.78 4.89 -11.07
C THR A 58 -0.06 6.20 -10.75
N ALA A 59 -0.55 7.36 -11.25
CA ALA A 59 0.07 8.65 -10.96
C ALA A 59 0.10 8.97 -9.47
N TYR A 60 -0.99 8.68 -8.75
CA TYR A 60 -1.06 8.80 -7.30
C TYR A 60 -0.10 7.83 -6.60
N ALA A 61 -0.20 6.53 -6.91
CA ALA A 61 0.58 5.49 -6.25
C ALA A 61 2.09 5.66 -6.46
N LEU A 62 2.49 6.07 -7.67
CA LEU A 62 3.88 6.32 -8.03
C LEU A 62 4.46 7.54 -7.30
N ALA A 63 3.75 8.66 -7.31
CA ALA A 63 4.18 9.87 -6.59
C ALA A 63 4.21 9.62 -5.07
N PHE A 64 3.19 8.94 -4.54
CA PHE A 64 3.11 8.59 -3.13
C PHE A 64 4.26 7.65 -2.74
N GLY A 65 4.41 6.51 -3.41
CA GLY A 65 5.43 5.50 -3.10
C GLY A 65 6.85 6.00 -3.30
N GLY A 66 7.10 6.72 -4.41
CA GLY A 66 8.41 7.27 -4.76
C GLY A 66 8.91 8.36 -3.79
N LEU A 67 8.00 9.14 -3.22
CA LEU A 67 8.34 10.25 -2.32
C LEU A 67 8.11 9.95 -0.84
N LEU A 68 7.67 8.74 -0.47
CA LEU A 68 7.32 8.40 0.91
C LEU A 68 8.50 8.54 1.87
N LEU A 69 9.67 8.03 1.49
CA LEU A 69 10.91 8.13 2.28
C LEU A 69 11.36 9.58 2.42
N PHE A 70 11.26 10.35 1.34
CA PHE A 70 11.54 11.79 1.35
C PHE A 70 10.59 12.54 2.29
N GLY A 71 9.28 12.24 2.24
CA GLY A 71 8.27 12.82 3.13
C GLY A 71 8.57 12.55 4.60
N GLY A 72 9.06 11.35 4.94
CA GLY A 72 9.53 11.02 6.28
C GLY A 72 10.68 11.93 6.74
N ARG A 73 11.66 12.13 5.87
CA ARG A 73 12.81 13.03 6.17
C ARG A 73 12.39 14.50 6.29
N ILE A 74 11.50 14.99 5.45
CA ILE A 74 10.93 16.33 5.56
C ILE A 74 10.21 16.49 6.91
N SER A 75 9.45 15.49 7.34
CA SER A 75 8.76 15.47 8.62
C SER A 75 9.74 15.62 9.81
N ASP A 76 10.88 14.97 9.75
CA ASP A 76 11.92 15.07 10.80
C ASP A 76 12.63 16.43 10.81
N LEU A 77 12.80 17.07 9.63
CA LEU A 77 13.51 18.37 9.49
C LEU A 77 12.60 19.57 9.81
N TRP A 78 11.41 19.62 9.21
CA TRP A 78 10.48 20.75 9.33
C TRP A 78 9.65 20.69 10.62
N GLY A 79 9.51 19.49 11.18
CA GLY A 79 8.61 19.17 12.27
C GLY A 79 7.36 18.43 11.78
N ARG A 80 6.98 17.44 12.53
CA ARG A 80 5.92 16.47 12.19
C ARG A 80 4.56 17.12 12.04
N LYS A 81 4.20 18.03 12.97
CA LYS A 81 2.94 18.78 12.92
C LYS A 81 2.83 19.66 11.67
N ARG A 82 3.89 20.41 11.33
CA ARG A 82 3.89 21.27 10.14
C ARG A 82 3.74 20.45 8.86
N THR A 83 4.55 19.41 8.73
CA THR A 83 4.50 18.50 7.57
C THR A 83 3.13 17.84 7.43
N PHE A 84 2.52 17.42 8.53
CA PHE A 84 1.17 16.85 8.56
C PHE A 84 0.11 17.83 8.07
N VAL A 85 0.10 19.07 8.59
CA VAL A 85 -0.87 20.12 8.19
C VAL A 85 -0.67 20.54 6.72
N VAL A 86 0.58 20.73 6.28
CA VAL A 86 0.90 21.03 4.88
C VAL A 86 0.47 19.89 3.96
N GLY A 87 0.72 18.64 4.37
CA GLY A 87 0.24 17.46 3.65
C GLY A 87 -1.27 17.43 3.49
N LEU A 88 -2.03 17.72 4.56
CA LEU A 88 -3.50 17.80 4.51
C LEU A 88 -4.02 18.90 3.59
N ILE A 89 -3.49 20.12 3.72
CA ILE A 89 -3.91 21.26 2.88
C ILE A 89 -3.59 20.98 1.41
N GLY A 90 -2.36 20.53 1.13
CA GLY A 90 -1.95 20.22 -0.24
C GLY A 90 -2.75 19.07 -0.84
N PHE A 91 -3.06 18.03 -0.05
CA PHE A 91 -3.90 16.92 -0.48
C PHE A 91 -5.33 17.40 -0.82
N ALA A 92 -5.92 18.26 0.02
CA ALA A 92 -7.25 18.84 -0.23
C ALA A 92 -7.28 19.70 -1.52
N LEU A 93 -6.25 20.53 -1.73
CA LEU A 93 -6.15 21.36 -2.94
C LEU A 93 -5.97 20.50 -4.20
N ALA A 94 -5.12 19.47 -4.13
CA ALA A 94 -4.94 18.52 -5.22
C ALA A 94 -6.24 17.74 -5.49
N SER A 95 -6.98 17.39 -4.45
CA SER A 95 -8.28 16.71 -4.55
C SER A 95 -9.34 17.64 -5.18
N ALA A 96 -9.37 18.92 -4.78
CA ALA A 96 -10.24 19.91 -5.42
C ALA A 96 -9.93 20.04 -6.92
N LEU A 97 -8.65 20.05 -7.28
CA LEU A 97 -8.22 20.09 -8.69
C LEU A 97 -8.68 18.83 -9.45
N GLY A 98 -8.60 17.65 -8.84
CA GLY A 98 -9.08 16.40 -9.43
C GLY A 98 -10.59 16.38 -9.64
N GLY A 99 -11.37 16.87 -8.67
CA GLY A 99 -12.83 17.02 -8.80
C GLY A 99 -13.24 18.04 -9.86
N ALA A 100 -12.40 19.04 -10.10
CA ALA A 100 -12.61 20.07 -11.13
C ALA A 100 -11.99 19.69 -12.50
N ALA A 101 -11.42 18.49 -12.67
CA ALA A 101 -10.74 18.09 -13.90
C ALA A 101 -11.67 18.14 -15.13
N GLN A 102 -11.15 18.70 -16.23
CA GLN A 102 -11.85 18.84 -17.50
C GLN A 102 -11.23 17.99 -18.62
N ASN A 103 -10.06 17.39 -18.36
CA ASN A 103 -9.34 16.53 -19.29
C ASN A 103 -8.43 15.55 -18.52
N GLU A 104 -7.89 14.57 -19.25
CA GLU A 104 -7.02 13.54 -18.66
C GLU A 104 -5.74 14.12 -18.02
N ALA A 105 -5.12 15.13 -18.64
CA ALA A 105 -3.88 15.71 -18.13
C ALA A 105 -4.09 16.39 -16.76
N MET A 106 -5.19 17.11 -16.58
CA MET A 106 -5.56 17.72 -15.31
C MET A 106 -5.88 16.66 -14.26
N MET A 107 -6.56 15.58 -14.65
CA MET A 107 -6.83 14.43 -13.77
C MET A 107 -5.51 13.78 -13.31
N PHE A 108 -4.62 13.40 -14.22
CA PHE A 108 -3.35 12.74 -13.88
C PHE A 108 -2.44 13.64 -13.05
N GLY A 109 -2.36 14.94 -13.40
CA GLY A 109 -1.62 15.93 -12.63
C GLY A 109 -2.13 16.09 -11.20
N SER A 110 -3.45 16.14 -11.02
CA SER A 110 -4.07 16.22 -9.70
C SER A 110 -3.79 14.96 -8.87
N ARG A 111 -3.86 13.78 -9.47
CA ARG A 111 -3.53 12.50 -8.84
C ARG A 111 -2.05 12.43 -8.41
N ALA A 112 -1.14 12.88 -9.27
CA ALA A 112 0.28 12.98 -8.92
C ALA A 112 0.50 13.95 -7.73
N LEU A 113 -0.15 15.11 -7.72
CA LEU A 113 -0.08 16.06 -6.61
C LEU A 113 -0.67 15.49 -5.31
N GLN A 114 -1.80 14.78 -5.36
CA GLN A 114 -2.33 14.07 -4.20
C GLN A 114 -1.30 13.04 -3.68
N GLY A 115 -0.63 12.30 -4.55
CA GLY A 115 0.45 11.39 -4.17
C GLY A 115 1.61 12.07 -3.46
N VAL A 116 2.07 13.24 -3.98
CA VAL A 116 3.12 14.05 -3.34
C VAL A 116 2.74 14.45 -1.92
N PHE A 117 1.54 15.00 -1.73
CA PHE A 117 1.08 15.44 -0.41
C PHE A 117 0.74 14.27 0.51
N GLY A 118 0.24 13.15 -0.03
CA GLY A 118 0.08 11.89 0.68
C GLY A 118 1.40 11.35 1.23
N ALA A 119 2.48 11.45 0.45
CA ALA A 119 3.82 11.05 0.86
C ALA A 119 4.39 11.91 2.00
N LEU A 120 3.98 13.14 2.14
CA LEU A 120 4.28 13.97 3.32
C LEU A 120 3.42 13.59 4.53
N LEU A 121 2.14 13.32 4.28
CA LEU A 121 1.13 13.10 5.31
C LEU A 121 1.33 11.79 6.07
N ALA A 122 1.51 10.67 5.39
CA ALA A 122 1.51 9.35 6.01
C ALA A 122 2.69 9.12 6.99
N PRO A 123 3.95 9.45 6.65
CA PRO A 123 5.06 9.33 7.61
C PRO A 123 4.93 10.31 8.79
N ALA A 124 4.44 11.54 8.53
CA ALA A 124 4.21 12.52 9.58
C ALA A 124 3.16 12.05 10.59
N ALA A 125 2.07 11.42 10.11
CA ALA A 125 1.04 10.82 10.95
C ALA A 125 1.59 9.74 11.89
N LEU A 126 2.33 8.77 11.32
CA LEU A 126 2.94 7.67 12.09
C LEU A 126 3.98 8.19 13.10
N SER A 127 4.78 9.17 12.69
CA SER A 127 5.79 9.78 13.54
C SER A 127 5.17 10.58 14.71
N LEU A 128 4.05 11.29 14.45
CA LEU A 128 3.28 11.95 15.51
C LEU A 128 2.75 10.94 16.52
N LEU A 129 2.16 9.84 16.07
CA LEU A 129 1.68 8.77 16.97
C LEU A 129 2.80 8.20 17.82
N ALA A 130 3.97 7.90 17.23
CA ALA A 130 5.11 7.34 17.95
C ALA A 130 5.63 8.25 19.06
N VAL A 131 5.62 9.58 18.84
CA VAL A 131 6.12 10.57 19.81
C VAL A 131 5.09 10.92 20.88
N MET A 132 3.80 10.94 20.53
CA MET A 132 2.74 11.31 21.47
C MET A 132 2.36 10.18 22.42
N PHE A 133 2.57 8.92 22.03
CA PHE A 133 2.26 7.74 22.81
C PHE A 133 3.54 7.01 23.23
N THR A 134 4.10 7.40 24.36
CA THR A 134 5.36 6.85 24.89
C THR A 134 5.14 5.57 25.72
N ASP A 135 4.00 5.45 26.40
CA ASP A 135 3.63 4.22 27.11
C ASP A 135 3.33 3.08 26.13
N ALA A 136 3.87 1.89 26.39
CA ALA A 136 3.77 0.75 25.50
C ALA A 136 2.33 0.27 25.23
N LYS A 137 1.47 0.29 26.27
CA LYS A 137 0.05 -0.15 26.12
C LYS A 137 -0.76 0.88 25.36
N GLU A 138 -0.59 2.16 25.68
CA GLU A 138 -1.29 3.25 24.96
C GLU A 138 -0.83 3.33 23.50
N ARG A 139 0.46 3.17 23.25
CA ARG A 139 1.02 3.14 21.90
C ARG A 139 0.45 1.98 21.09
N ALA A 140 0.40 0.77 21.65
CA ALA A 140 -0.21 -0.39 21.00
C ALA A 140 -1.68 -0.13 20.65
N LYS A 141 -2.45 0.52 21.55
CA LYS A 141 -3.84 0.89 21.31
C LYS A 141 -3.98 1.95 20.22
N ALA A 142 -3.15 2.99 20.22
CA ALA A 142 -3.17 4.06 19.22
C ALA A 142 -2.83 3.54 17.81
N PHE A 143 -1.77 2.73 17.69
CA PHE A 143 -1.40 2.08 16.42
C PHE A 143 -2.43 1.03 16.00
N GLY A 144 -3.08 0.34 16.94
CA GLY A 144 -4.18 -0.57 16.67
C GLY A 144 -5.40 0.14 16.03
N ILE A 145 -5.78 1.31 16.55
CA ILE A 145 -6.85 2.15 15.98
C ILE A 145 -6.47 2.63 14.58
N TYR A 146 -5.24 3.14 14.43
CA TYR A 146 -4.73 3.61 13.13
C TYR A 146 -4.71 2.47 12.09
N GLY A 147 -4.25 1.27 12.47
CA GLY A 147 -4.23 0.08 11.62
C GLY A 147 -5.63 -0.44 11.28
N ALA A 148 -6.57 -0.39 12.23
CA ALA A 148 -7.96 -0.76 11.97
C ALA A 148 -8.63 0.14 10.93
N ILE A 149 -8.31 1.45 10.96
CA ILE A 149 -8.78 2.42 9.95
C ILE A 149 -8.11 2.14 8.59
N ALA A 150 -6.81 1.86 8.58
CA ALA A 150 -6.09 1.51 7.35
C ALA A 150 -6.67 0.25 6.68
N GLY A 151 -7.05 -0.76 7.46
CA GLY A 151 -7.65 -1.99 6.94
C GLY A 151 -9.15 -1.87 6.60
N GLY A 152 -9.94 -1.25 7.48
CA GLY A 152 -11.39 -1.15 7.32
C GLY A 152 -11.86 0.01 6.45
N GLY A 153 -11.04 1.06 6.33
CA GLY A 153 -11.37 2.25 5.55
C GLY A 153 -11.60 1.96 4.06
N GLY A 154 -10.94 0.94 3.52
CA GLY A 154 -11.16 0.49 2.15
C GLY A 154 -12.59 0.07 1.86
N ALA A 155 -13.24 -0.65 2.78
CA ALA A 155 -14.66 -1.01 2.66
C ALA A 155 -15.56 0.20 2.57
N VAL A 156 -15.32 1.16 3.48
CA VAL A 156 -16.08 2.42 3.52
C VAL A 156 -15.88 3.19 2.21
N GLY A 157 -14.63 3.23 1.68
CA GLY A 157 -14.32 3.90 0.42
C GLY A 157 -15.05 3.33 -0.79
N LEU A 158 -15.11 2.01 -0.92
CA LEU A 158 -15.82 1.37 -2.03
C LEU A 158 -17.32 1.66 -2.01
N ILE A 159 -17.97 1.58 -0.82
CA ILE A 159 -19.39 1.89 -0.68
C ILE A 159 -19.64 3.37 -0.91
N LEU A 160 -18.89 4.25 -0.24
CA LEU A 160 -19.02 5.69 -0.37
C LEU A 160 -18.78 6.15 -1.81
N GLY A 161 -17.77 5.54 -2.49
CA GLY A 161 -17.49 5.79 -3.91
C GLY A 161 -18.67 5.46 -4.79
N GLY A 162 -19.32 4.32 -4.52
CA GLY A 162 -20.55 3.94 -5.19
C GLY A 162 -21.65 4.98 -5.01
N PHE A 163 -21.94 5.37 -3.76
CA PHE A 163 -22.97 6.38 -3.45
C PHE A 163 -22.70 7.73 -4.10
N LEU A 164 -21.49 8.26 -3.97
CA LEU A 164 -21.13 9.55 -4.53
C LEU A 164 -21.20 9.54 -6.07
N THR A 165 -20.75 8.45 -6.70
CA THR A 165 -20.74 8.34 -8.16
C THR A 165 -22.16 8.16 -8.72
N GLU A 166 -23.01 7.39 -8.05
CA GLU A 166 -24.36 7.06 -8.52
C GLU A 166 -25.36 8.19 -8.28
N TYR A 167 -25.39 8.80 -7.08
CA TYR A 167 -26.40 9.79 -6.70
C TYR A 167 -25.99 11.24 -6.94
N LEU A 168 -24.67 11.50 -7.09
CA LEU A 168 -24.16 12.83 -7.42
C LEU A 168 -23.44 12.77 -8.78
N ASN A 169 -22.14 12.59 -8.77
CA ASN A 169 -21.28 12.28 -9.90
C ASN A 169 -19.88 11.87 -9.40
N TRP A 170 -19.03 11.34 -10.29
CA TRP A 170 -17.69 10.89 -9.96
C TRP A 170 -16.79 11.99 -9.35
N ARG A 171 -17.02 13.27 -9.63
CA ARG A 171 -16.22 14.41 -9.12
C ARG A 171 -16.30 14.51 -7.60
N TRP A 172 -17.42 14.12 -7.00
CA TRP A 172 -17.61 14.14 -5.56
C TRP A 172 -16.73 13.13 -4.82
N THR A 173 -16.20 12.11 -5.50
CA THR A 173 -15.22 11.20 -4.93
C THR A 173 -13.89 11.88 -4.59
N PHE A 174 -13.61 13.01 -5.25
CA PHE A 174 -12.50 13.91 -4.93
C PHE A 174 -12.90 14.98 -3.93
N PHE A 175 -14.03 15.65 -4.14
CA PHE A 175 -14.47 16.75 -3.26
C PHE A 175 -14.75 16.30 -1.82
N VAL A 176 -15.12 15.04 -1.59
CA VAL A 176 -15.34 14.50 -0.25
C VAL A 176 -14.09 14.55 0.64
N ASN A 177 -12.90 14.56 0.08
CA ASN A 177 -11.64 14.68 0.83
C ASN A 177 -11.49 16.08 1.48
N ILE A 178 -12.09 17.10 0.91
CA ILE A 178 -11.94 18.50 1.37
C ILE A 178 -12.45 18.69 2.81
N PRO A 179 -13.71 18.34 3.16
CA PRO A 179 -14.18 18.48 4.54
C PRO A 179 -13.36 17.63 5.53
N PHE A 180 -12.95 16.39 5.15
CA PHE A 180 -12.09 15.58 5.99
C PHE A 180 -10.75 16.28 6.27
N ALA A 181 -10.10 16.80 5.23
CA ALA A 181 -8.83 17.51 5.36
C ALA A 181 -8.95 18.79 6.18
N ILE A 182 -10.00 19.58 6.00
CA ILE A 182 -10.24 20.81 6.77
C ILE A 182 -10.38 20.49 8.26
N VAL A 183 -11.22 19.50 8.61
CA VAL A 183 -11.44 19.11 10.00
C VAL A 183 -10.15 18.53 10.62
N ALA A 184 -9.43 17.66 9.88
CA ALA A 184 -8.19 17.10 10.35
C ALA A 184 -7.08 18.16 10.50
N ALA A 185 -6.94 19.10 9.56
CA ALA A 185 -5.95 20.16 9.61
C ALA A 185 -6.22 21.16 10.74
N ALA A 186 -7.47 21.61 10.89
CA ALA A 186 -7.88 22.49 11.99
C ALA A 186 -7.64 21.81 13.34
N GLY A 187 -8.11 20.57 13.50
CA GLY A 187 -7.89 19.78 14.72
C GLY A 187 -6.41 19.57 15.03
N ALA A 188 -5.61 19.24 14.02
CA ALA A 188 -4.16 19.09 14.16
C ALA A 188 -3.50 20.43 14.58
N TYR A 189 -3.90 21.52 13.96
CA TYR A 189 -3.34 22.84 14.27
C TYR A 189 -3.58 23.26 15.73
N PHE A 190 -4.79 23.08 16.25
CA PHE A 190 -5.15 23.49 17.61
C PHE A 190 -4.79 22.47 18.68
N VAL A 191 -4.84 21.17 18.39
CA VAL A 191 -4.73 20.09 19.40
C VAL A 191 -3.32 19.48 19.47
N ILE A 192 -2.64 19.31 18.32
CA ILE A 192 -1.32 18.67 18.32
C ILE A 192 -0.26 19.63 18.87
N ARG A 193 0.39 19.22 19.95
CA ARG A 193 1.57 19.87 20.50
C ARG A 193 2.78 19.01 20.24
N GLU A 194 3.72 19.51 19.44
CA GLU A 194 4.97 18.81 19.15
C GLU A 194 6.00 19.14 20.24
N PRO A 195 6.59 18.11 20.92
CA PRO A 195 7.62 18.34 21.93
C PRO A 195 8.83 19.06 21.31
N SER A 196 9.34 20.07 22.03
CA SER A 196 10.52 20.82 21.60
C SER A 196 11.77 19.93 21.62
N GLY A 197 12.63 20.01 20.61
CA GLY A 197 13.92 19.30 20.57
C GLY A 197 13.94 17.97 19.82
N THR A 198 12.83 17.51 19.22
CA THR A 198 12.75 16.22 18.52
C THR A 198 13.17 16.26 17.05
N ARG A 199 13.67 17.39 16.55
CA ARG A 199 14.07 17.56 15.15
C ARG A 199 15.43 16.92 14.86
N ASN A 200 15.46 16.00 13.91
CA ASN A 200 16.70 15.42 13.43
C ASN A 200 17.28 16.30 12.30
N ARG A 201 18.48 16.84 12.50
CA ARG A 201 19.16 17.74 11.54
C ARG A 201 20.04 17.00 10.53
N ALA A 202 19.86 15.69 10.33
CA ALA A 202 20.64 14.96 9.34
C ALA A 202 20.33 15.48 7.92
N PRO A 203 21.35 15.61 7.04
CA PRO A 203 21.19 16.14 5.70
C PRO A 203 20.25 15.26 4.86
N LEU A 204 19.51 15.88 3.92
CA LEU A 204 18.66 15.21 2.94
C LEU A 204 19.53 14.52 1.88
N ASP A 205 19.22 13.28 1.59
CA ASP A 205 19.75 12.56 0.44
C ASP A 205 18.95 12.90 -0.83
N ILE A 206 19.17 14.10 -1.37
CA ILE A 206 18.51 14.55 -2.59
C ILE A 206 18.83 13.63 -3.78
N PRO A 207 20.11 13.20 -4.02
CA PRO A 207 20.41 12.23 -5.08
C PRO A 207 19.60 10.94 -4.98
N GLY A 208 19.47 10.35 -3.78
CA GLY A 208 18.66 9.15 -3.56
C GLY A 208 17.18 9.35 -3.92
N VAL A 209 16.59 10.49 -3.51
CA VAL A 209 15.20 10.84 -3.89
C VAL A 209 15.04 10.92 -5.40
N VAL A 210 15.92 11.66 -6.08
CA VAL A 210 15.82 11.87 -7.53
C VAL A 210 15.98 10.56 -8.28
N LEU A 211 16.99 9.76 -7.93
CA LEU A 211 17.29 8.50 -8.59
C LEU A 211 16.15 7.47 -8.41
N SER A 212 15.65 7.31 -7.18
CA SER A 212 14.54 6.38 -6.92
C SER A 212 13.25 6.81 -7.62
N THR A 213 12.89 8.08 -7.51
CA THR A 213 11.65 8.60 -8.11
C THR A 213 11.70 8.52 -9.63
N LEU A 214 12.76 9.00 -10.27
CA LEU A 214 12.90 8.95 -11.73
C LEU A 214 13.02 7.51 -12.23
N GLY A 215 13.71 6.62 -11.49
CA GLY A 215 13.79 5.20 -11.82
C GLY A 215 12.45 4.51 -11.82
N LEU A 216 11.62 4.78 -10.80
CA LEU A 216 10.25 4.24 -10.73
C LEU A 216 9.33 4.84 -11.80
N VAL A 217 9.44 6.15 -12.07
CA VAL A 217 8.70 6.80 -13.17
C VAL A 217 9.06 6.18 -14.50
N ALA A 218 10.34 6.00 -14.80
CA ALA A 218 10.79 5.38 -16.03
C ALA A 218 10.28 3.94 -16.18
N LEU A 219 10.29 3.15 -15.09
CA LEU A 219 9.79 1.78 -15.07
C LEU A 219 8.29 1.72 -15.42
N VAL A 220 7.48 2.51 -14.72
CA VAL A 220 6.03 2.51 -14.90
C VAL A 220 5.64 3.09 -16.25
N TYR A 221 6.32 4.16 -16.69
CA TYR A 221 6.10 4.74 -18.02
C TYR A 221 6.47 3.75 -19.13
N GLY A 222 7.56 2.97 -18.95
CA GLY A 222 7.94 1.91 -19.86
C GLY A 222 6.83 0.87 -20.05
N PHE A 223 6.17 0.43 -18.99
CA PHE A 223 5.01 -0.48 -19.08
C PHE A 223 3.84 0.16 -19.83
N THR A 224 3.49 1.40 -19.51
CA THR A 224 2.39 2.10 -20.19
C THR A 224 2.68 2.33 -21.68
N ARG A 225 3.93 2.69 -22.01
CA ARG A 225 4.34 2.87 -23.41
C ARG A 225 4.32 1.56 -24.20
N ALA A 226 4.67 0.44 -23.56
CA ALA A 226 4.64 -0.88 -24.18
C ALA A 226 3.24 -1.28 -24.68
N GLU A 227 2.17 -0.83 -24.02
CA GLU A 227 0.79 -1.04 -24.45
C GLU A 227 0.49 -0.38 -25.79
N SER A 228 0.86 0.90 -25.97
CA SER A 228 0.51 1.70 -27.15
C SER A 228 1.48 1.54 -28.32
N ALA A 229 2.78 1.35 -28.06
CA ALA A 229 3.85 1.33 -29.06
C ALA A 229 4.54 -0.04 -29.21
N GLY A 230 4.23 -0.99 -28.33
CA GLY A 230 4.84 -2.32 -28.30
C GLY A 230 6.10 -2.43 -27.44
N TRP A 231 6.42 -3.67 -27.10
CA TRP A 231 7.55 -3.99 -26.20
C TRP A 231 8.93 -3.74 -26.83
N SER A 232 9.03 -3.76 -28.17
CA SER A 232 10.25 -3.53 -28.93
C SER A 232 10.43 -2.08 -29.40
N ASP A 233 9.49 -1.18 -29.09
CA ASP A 233 9.63 0.25 -29.38
C ASP A 233 10.86 0.84 -28.69
N THR A 234 11.64 1.65 -29.42
CA THR A 234 12.91 2.21 -28.93
C THR A 234 12.74 3.01 -27.63
N LEU A 235 11.66 3.79 -27.51
CA LEU A 235 11.38 4.56 -26.29
C LEU A 235 10.98 3.64 -25.13
N THR A 236 10.19 2.61 -25.38
CA THR A 236 9.82 1.58 -24.38
C THR A 236 11.09 0.93 -23.80
N VAL A 237 11.96 0.41 -24.67
CA VAL A 237 13.22 -0.21 -24.26
C VAL A 237 14.11 0.77 -23.52
N SER A 238 14.24 2.01 -24.04
CA SER A 238 15.07 3.03 -23.38
C SER A 238 14.55 3.40 -21.98
N MET A 239 13.24 3.42 -21.75
CA MET A 239 12.65 3.65 -20.43
C MET A 239 12.97 2.53 -19.45
N PHE A 240 12.90 1.26 -19.88
CA PHE A 240 13.32 0.14 -19.03
C PHE A 240 14.82 0.16 -18.71
N VAL A 241 15.66 0.48 -19.70
CA VAL A 241 17.11 0.64 -19.47
C VAL A 241 17.37 1.80 -18.50
N ALA A 242 16.73 2.95 -18.70
CA ALA A 242 16.83 4.09 -17.79
C ALA A 242 16.37 3.72 -16.37
N ALA A 243 15.25 2.99 -16.23
CA ALA A 243 14.77 2.51 -14.93
C ALA A 243 15.82 1.65 -14.22
N VAL A 244 16.39 0.66 -14.90
CA VAL A 244 17.43 -0.20 -14.33
C VAL A 244 18.65 0.61 -13.92
N VAL A 245 19.15 1.48 -14.80
CA VAL A 245 20.33 2.32 -14.52
C VAL A 245 20.10 3.24 -13.32
N LEU A 246 18.96 3.92 -13.28
CA LEU A 246 18.62 4.84 -12.19
C LEU A 246 18.41 4.11 -10.85
N LEU A 247 17.72 2.95 -10.84
CA LEU A 247 17.52 2.17 -9.62
C LEU A 247 18.81 1.52 -9.12
N VAL A 248 19.70 1.07 -10.02
CA VAL A 248 21.05 0.61 -9.64
C VAL A 248 21.88 1.76 -9.09
N ALA A 249 21.85 2.92 -9.75
CA ALA A 249 22.53 4.13 -9.26
C ALA A 249 21.97 4.56 -7.89
N PHE A 250 20.67 4.44 -7.65
CA PHE A 250 20.05 4.64 -6.34
C PHE A 250 20.68 3.72 -5.28
N VAL A 251 20.69 2.41 -5.52
CA VAL A 251 21.26 1.43 -4.58
C VAL A 251 22.73 1.71 -4.29
N VAL A 252 23.52 2.06 -5.33
CA VAL A 252 24.94 2.42 -5.18
C VAL A 252 25.10 3.71 -4.36
N THR A 253 24.23 4.69 -4.56
CA THR A 253 24.23 5.95 -3.80
C THR A 253 23.92 5.69 -2.34
N GLU A 254 22.84 4.94 -2.04
CA GLU A 254 22.43 4.56 -0.67
C GLU A 254 23.54 3.78 0.08
N ALA A 255 24.35 2.98 -0.64
CA ALA A 255 25.50 2.29 -0.07
C ALA A 255 26.65 3.20 0.36
N ARG A 256 26.75 4.43 -0.21
CA ARG A 256 27.88 5.35 -0.03
C ARG A 256 27.56 6.58 0.81
N VAL A 257 26.29 6.98 0.87
CA VAL A 257 25.87 8.20 1.59
C VAL A 257 25.89 7.98 3.11
N LYS A 258 26.34 8.99 3.86
CA LYS A 258 26.42 8.93 5.33
C LYS A 258 25.05 8.88 6.02
N SER A 259 24.02 9.44 5.40
CA SER A 259 22.66 9.49 5.92
C SER A 259 21.66 9.01 4.84
N PRO A 260 21.66 7.71 4.52
CA PRO A 260 20.83 7.17 3.45
C PRO A 260 19.34 7.34 3.77
N LEU A 261 18.52 7.53 2.71
CA LEU A 261 17.06 7.46 2.82
C LEU A 261 16.62 6.06 3.22
N LEU A 262 17.30 5.07 2.65
CA LEU A 262 17.02 3.65 2.82
C LEU A 262 18.31 2.93 3.24
N PRO A 263 18.56 2.75 4.54
CA PRO A 263 19.68 1.93 4.98
C PRO A 263 19.57 0.52 4.42
N LEU A 264 20.48 0.13 3.53
CA LEU A 264 20.43 -1.16 2.82
C LEU A 264 20.35 -2.36 3.76
N ARG A 265 20.92 -2.25 4.99
CA ARG A 265 20.81 -3.27 6.04
C ARG A 265 19.34 -3.63 6.39
N VAL A 266 18.40 -2.70 6.17
CA VAL A 266 16.97 -2.96 6.41
C VAL A 266 16.40 -3.87 5.32
N LEU A 267 16.87 -3.72 4.07
CA LEU A 267 16.44 -4.55 2.94
C LEU A 267 17.18 -5.88 2.84
N THR A 268 18.48 -5.90 3.16
CA THR A 268 19.34 -7.07 2.93
C THR A 268 19.18 -8.14 4.01
N GLU A 269 18.50 -7.84 5.11
CA GLU A 269 18.12 -8.88 6.07
C GLU A 269 17.11 -9.81 5.39
N ARG A 270 17.45 -11.11 5.35
CA ARG A 270 16.75 -12.13 4.56
C ARG A 270 15.24 -12.19 4.79
N ASN A 271 14.80 -12.13 6.04
CA ASN A 271 13.39 -12.25 6.38
C ASN A 271 12.62 -11.00 5.96
N ARG A 272 13.15 -9.81 6.27
CA ARG A 272 12.53 -8.53 5.90
C ARG A 272 12.50 -8.32 4.38
N GLY A 273 13.62 -8.59 3.70
CA GLY A 273 13.67 -8.56 2.24
C GLY A 273 12.65 -9.49 1.60
N GLY A 274 12.52 -10.71 2.16
CA GLY A 274 11.50 -11.67 1.75
C GLY A 274 10.07 -11.16 1.96
N VAL A 275 9.81 -10.47 3.07
CA VAL A 275 8.50 -9.85 3.34
C VAL A 275 8.20 -8.73 2.35
N TYR A 276 9.11 -7.77 2.16
CA TYR A 276 8.89 -6.63 1.27
C TYR A 276 8.66 -7.10 -0.18
N LEU A 277 9.44 -8.07 -0.64
CA LEU A 277 9.33 -8.60 -1.99
C LEU A 277 8.03 -9.38 -2.18
N SER A 278 7.70 -10.32 -1.27
CA SER A 278 6.49 -11.14 -1.38
C SER A 278 5.22 -10.28 -1.24
N LEU A 279 5.21 -9.30 -0.33
CA LEU A 279 4.10 -8.37 -0.17
C LEU A 279 3.95 -7.45 -1.40
N GLY A 280 5.06 -6.91 -1.92
CA GLY A 280 5.05 -6.11 -3.14
C GLY A 280 4.46 -6.85 -4.33
N LEU A 281 4.86 -8.11 -4.55
CA LEU A 281 4.30 -8.96 -5.59
C LEU A 281 2.80 -9.24 -5.38
N ALA A 282 2.38 -9.53 -4.15
CA ALA A 282 0.96 -9.77 -3.85
C ALA A 282 0.10 -8.51 -4.11
N ILE A 283 0.63 -7.34 -3.84
CA ILE A 283 -0.02 -6.05 -4.14
C ILE A 283 -0.11 -5.80 -5.65
N ILE A 284 0.92 -6.16 -6.43
CA ILE A 284 0.86 -6.10 -7.90
C ILE A 284 -0.38 -6.84 -8.42
N ALA A 285 -0.57 -8.08 -7.97
CA ALA A 285 -1.72 -8.89 -8.38
C ALA A 285 -3.06 -8.29 -7.95
N MET A 286 -3.14 -7.76 -6.74
CA MET A 286 -4.38 -7.24 -6.17
C MET A 286 -4.86 -5.94 -6.85
N PHE A 287 -3.96 -5.00 -7.14
CA PHE A 287 -4.35 -3.71 -7.74
C PHE A 287 -4.87 -3.87 -9.17
N GLY A 288 -4.27 -4.74 -9.97
CA GLY A 288 -4.80 -5.06 -11.31
C GLY A 288 -6.22 -5.63 -11.23
N LEU A 289 -6.48 -6.52 -10.27
CA LEU A 289 -7.82 -7.08 -10.10
C LEU A 289 -8.87 -6.03 -9.77
N PHE A 290 -8.57 -5.07 -8.88
CA PHE A 290 -9.51 -4.00 -8.57
C PHE A 290 -9.96 -3.24 -9.83
N LEU A 291 -9.01 -2.91 -10.69
CA LEU A 291 -9.29 -2.24 -11.96
C LEU A 291 -10.20 -3.12 -12.84
N PHE A 292 -9.79 -4.35 -13.14
CA PHE A 292 -10.50 -5.21 -14.06
C PHE A 292 -11.89 -5.61 -13.57
N LEU A 293 -12.01 -5.95 -12.30
CA LEU A 293 -13.28 -6.38 -11.73
C LEU A 293 -14.29 -5.22 -11.65
N THR A 294 -13.82 -3.99 -11.40
CA THR A 294 -14.68 -2.80 -11.45
C THR A 294 -15.25 -2.61 -12.87
N TYR A 295 -14.40 -2.65 -13.90
CA TYR A 295 -14.86 -2.54 -15.28
C TYR A 295 -15.74 -3.72 -15.69
N TYR A 296 -15.39 -4.94 -15.32
CA TYR A 296 -16.24 -6.11 -15.57
C TYR A 296 -17.63 -5.95 -14.96
N LEU A 297 -17.73 -5.55 -13.68
CA LEU A 297 -19.02 -5.40 -13.02
C LEU A 297 -19.84 -4.25 -13.59
N GLN A 298 -19.23 -3.09 -13.89
CA GLN A 298 -19.96 -1.92 -14.39
C GLN A 298 -20.23 -1.98 -15.88
N VAL A 299 -19.23 -2.31 -16.71
CA VAL A 299 -19.35 -2.24 -18.17
C VAL A 299 -19.94 -3.53 -18.73
N VAL A 300 -19.44 -4.71 -18.30
CA VAL A 300 -19.88 -6.01 -18.85
C VAL A 300 -21.18 -6.46 -18.20
N LYS A 301 -21.28 -6.40 -16.85
CA LYS A 301 -22.47 -6.84 -16.11
C LYS A 301 -23.51 -5.76 -15.91
N GLY A 302 -23.24 -4.49 -16.24
CA GLY A 302 -24.16 -3.36 -16.10
C GLY A 302 -24.53 -3.05 -14.65
N TYR A 303 -23.66 -3.36 -13.68
CA TYR A 303 -23.91 -3.01 -12.28
C TYR A 303 -23.78 -1.49 -12.08
N SER A 304 -24.66 -0.94 -11.26
CA SER A 304 -24.49 0.45 -10.81
C SER A 304 -23.24 0.59 -9.93
N PRO A 305 -22.68 1.79 -9.79
CA PRO A 305 -21.54 2.05 -8.90
C PRO A 305 -21.76 1.57 -7.46
N VAL A 306 -22.95 1.80 -6.87
CA VAL A 306 -23.30 1.31 -5.54
C VAL A 306 -23.29 -0.23 -5.49
N LYS A 307 -23.93 -0.87 -6.46
CA LYS A 307 -23.96 -2.34 -6.53
C LYS A 307 -22.55 -2.92 -6.69
N THR A 308 -21.70 -2.24 -7.45
CA THR A 308 -20.27 -2.62 -7.61
C THR A 308 -19.54 -2.50 -6.29
N GLY A 309 -19.71 -1.41 -5.54
CA GLY A 309 -19.11 -1.24 -4.21
C GLY A 309 -19.49 -2.38 -3.25
N PHE A 310 -20.77 -2.74 -3.18
CA PHE A 310 -21.24 -3.89 -2.39
C PHE A 310 -20.72 -5.23 -2.90
N ALA A 311 -20.53 -5.37 -4.20
CA ALA A 311 -19.97 -6.59 -4.79
C ALA A 311 -18.52 -6.87 -4.36
N PHE A 312 -17.76 -5.89 -3.87
CA PHE A 312 -16.44 -6.08 -3.29
C PHE A 312 -16.46 -6.52 -1.80
N MET A 313 -17.61 -6.49 -1.12
CA MET A 313 -17.70 -6.84 0.30
C MET A 313 -17.21 -8.25 0.66
N PRO A 314 -17.42 -9.31 -0.15
CA PRO A 314 -16.90 -10.64 0.17
C PRO A 314 -15.37 -10.65 0.34
N MET A 315 -14.64 -9.88 -0.47
CA MET A 315 -13.18 -9.78 -0.34
C MET A 315 -12.78 -9.13 0.99
N ILE A 316 -13.49 -8.08 1.42
CA ILE A 316 -13.22 -7.39 2.68
C ILE A 316 -13.54 -8.27 3.88
N VAL A 317 -14.69 -8.99 3.84
CA VAL A 317 -15.05 -9.98 4.86
C VAL A 317 -13.98 -11.07 4.95
N GLY A 318 -13.53 -11.59 3.79
CA GLY A 318 -12.44 -12.54 3.72
C GLY A 318 -11.14 -11.99 4.35
N MET A 319 -10.77 -10.75 4.00
CA MET A 319 -9.55 -10.10 4.51
C MET A 319 -9.60 -9.88 6.02
N ILE A 320 -10.71 -9.41 6.57
CA ILE A 320 -10.89 -9.25 8.02
C ILE A 320 -10.82 -10.62 8.71
N THR A 321 -11.52 -11.61 8.17
CA THR A 321 -11.54 -12.97 8.74
C THR A 321 -10.14 -13.60 8.70
N GLY A 322 -9.45 -13.52 7.56
CA GLY A 322 -8.07 -14.01 7.40
C GLY A 322 -7.10 -13.34 8.37
N SER A 323 -7.19 -12.03 8.50
CA SER A 323 -6.31 -11.25 9.38
C SER A 323 -6.57 -11.52 10.86
N THR A 324 -7.84 -11.47 11.30
CA THR A 324 -8.20 -11.52 12.73
C THR A 324 -8.33 -12.95 13.26
N GLN A 325 -8.99 -13.84 12.52
CA GLN A 325 -9.26 -15.21 12.99
C GLN A 325 -8.14 -16.19 12.69
N ILE A 326 -7.43 -16.00 11.58
CA ILE A 326 -6.35 -16.91 11.16
C ILE A 326 -4.98 -16.28 11.48
N GLY A 327 -4.65 -15.16 10.85
CA GLY A 327 -3.36 -14.50 10.97
C GLY A 327 -2.98 -14.21 12.42
N THR A 328 -3.78 -13.43 13.12
CA THR A 328 -3.50 -13.03 14.51
C THR A 328 -3.47 -14.22 15.48
N ARG A 329 -4.43 -15.14 15.38
CA ARG A 329 -4.50 -16.28 16.32
C ARG A 329 -3.42 -17.33 16.11
N LEU A 330 -3.05 -17.59 14.86
CA LEU A 330 -2.04 -18.59 14.54
C LEU A 330 -0.62 -18.04 14.58
N MET A 331 -0.41 -16.73 14.48
CA MET A 331 0.93 -16.12 14.50
C MET A 331 1.72 -16.43 15.77
N THR A 332 1.03 -16.69 16.91
CA THR A 332 1.67 -17.10 18.16
C THR A 332 2.06 -18.59 18.19
N ARG A 333 1.49 -19.41 17.30
CA ARG A 333 1.64 -20.88 17.29
C ARG A 333 2.43 -21.41 16.11
N VAL A 334 2.42 -20.68 15.00
CA VAL A 334 2.95 -21.13 13.71
C VAL A 334 3.97 -20.12 13.19
N PRO A 335 5.11 -20.56 12.62
CA PRO A 335 6.07 -19.66 11.99
C PRO A 335 5.41 -18.81 10.89
N PRO A 336 5.78 -17.53 10.76
CA PRO A 336 5.18 -16.60 9.79
C PRO A 336 5.18 -17.09 8.34
N ARG A 337 6.22 -17.84 7.91
CA ARG A 337 6.30 -18.44 6.57
C ARG A 337 5.14 -19.38 6.25
N LEU A 338 4.64 -20.13 7.27
CA LEU A 338 3.52 -21.06 7.13
C LEU A 338 2.15 -20.38 7.16
N LEU A 339 2.11 -19.08 7.40
CA LEU A 339 0.91 -18.25 7.27
C LEU A 339 0.94 -17.45 5.97
N MET A 340 2.09 -16.84 5.65
CA MET A 340 2.22 -16.02 4.45
C MET A 340 2.18 -16.85 3.16
N GLY A 341 2.96 -17.93 3.09
CA GLY A 341 3.01 -18.78 1.90
C GLY A 341 1.64 -19.38 1.55
N PRO A 342 1.01 -20.17 2.42
CA PRO A 342 -0.34 -20.67 2.20
C PRO A 342 -1.39 -19.58 2.02
N GLY A 343 -1.27 -18.44 2.70
CA GLY A 343 -2.15 -17.28 2.52
C GLY A 343 -2.12 -16.78 1.07
N PHE A 344 -0.93 -16.57 0.51
CA PHE A 344 -0.80 -16.17 -0.90
C PHE A 344 -1.28 -17.25 -1.89
N LEU A 345 -1.14 -18.54 -1.55
CA LEU A 345 -1.70 -19.63 -2.37
C LEU A 345 -3.23 -19.65 -2.35
N VAL A 346 -3.85 -19.45 -1.18
CA VAL A 346 -5.32 -19.30 -1.08
C VAL A 346 -5.80 -18.10 -1.89
N ALA A 347 -5.08 -16.96 -1.83
CA ALA A 347 -5.36 -15.81 -2.67
C ALA A 347 -5.22 -16.13 -4.17
N ALA A 348 -4.19 -16.90 -4.55
CA ALA A 348 -3.99 -17.36 -5.93
C ALA A 348 -5.14 -18.26 -6.41
N VAL A 349 -5.66 -19.15 -5.57
CA VAL A 349 -6.84 -19.97 -5.88
C VAL A 349 -8.08 -19.09 -6.09
N GLY A 350 -8.28 -18.08 -5.23
CA GLY A 350 -9.34 -17.09 -5.42
C GLY A 350 -9.22 -16.35 -6.74
N MET A 351 -8.00 -15.94 -7.11
CA MET A 351 -7.70 -15.29 -8.38
C MET A 351 -7.91 -16.25 -9.57
N LEU A 352 -7.54 -17.53 -9.42
CA LEU A 352 -7.73 -18.57 -10.43
C LEU A 352 -9.22 -18.78 -10.76
N LEU A 353 -10.11 -18.73 -9.78
CA LEU A 353 -11.55 -18.77 -10.06
C LEU A 353 -11.98 -17.58 -10.94
N LEU A 354 -11.40 -16.41 -10.75
CA LEU A 354 -11.71 -15.22 -11.52
C LEU A 354 -11.13 -15.24 -12.95
N THR A 355 -10.26 -16.18 -13.31
CA THR A 355 -9.87 -16.38 -14.72
C THR A 355 -10.99 -16.95 -15.57
N GLN A 356 -12.04 -17.50 -14.97
CA GLN A 356 -13.21 -18.09 -15.64
C GLN A 356 -14.32 -17.06 -15.93
N LEU A 357 -14.02 -15.76 -15.81
CA LEU A 357 -14.98 -14.72 -16.17
C LEU A 357 -15.35 -14.79 -17.64
N ASP A 358 -16.66 -14.75 -17.89
CA ASP A 358 -17.27 -14.60 -19.22
C ASP A 358 -18.47 -13.63 -19.15
N LEU A 359 -19.13 -13.38 -20.26
CA LEU A 359 -20.27 -12.46 -20.30
C LEU A 359 -21.43 -12.91 -19.40
N ASN A 360 -21.60 -14.22 -19.18
CA ASN A 360 -22.72 -14.83 -18.47
C ASN A 360 -22.35 -15.30 -17.05
N THR A 361 -21.09 -15.14 -16.63
CA THR A 361 -20.60 -15.62 -15.33
C THR A 361 -21.51 -15.18 -14.18
N SER A 362 -21.93 -16.16 -13.38
CA SER A 362 -22.72 -15.92 -12.17
C SER A 362 -21.86 -15.28 -11.08
N TYR A 363 -22.34 -14.17 -10.51
CA TYR A 363 -21.68 -13.52 -9.38
C TYR A 363 -21.51 -14.49 -8.18
N ALA A 364 -22.59 -15.22 -7.84
CA ALA A 364 -22.60 -16.10 -6.67
C ALA A 364 -21.70 -17.34 -6.85
N ALA A 365 -21.60 -17.87 -8.08
CA ALA A 365 -20.87 -19.11 -8.34
C ALA A 365 -19.36 -18.90 -8.51
N VAL A 366 -18.92 -17.76 -9.04
CA VAL A 366 -17.51 -17.53 -9.41
C VAL A 366 -16.93 -16.31 -8.70
N ILE A 367 -17.58 -15.13 -8.79
CA ILE A 367 -17.01 -13.87 -8.32
C ILE A 367 -16.96 -13.84 -6.79
N LEU A 368 -18.08 -14.16 -6.13
CA LEU A 368 -18.18 -14.15 -4.68
C LEU A 368 -17.15 -15.09 -4.02
N PRO A 369 -17.07 -16.40 -4.36
CA PRO A 369 -16.07 -17.29 -3.76
C PRO A 369 -14.64 -16.90 -4.14
N GLY A 370 -14.39 -16.45 -5.38
CA GLY A 370 -13.09 -15.94 -5.80
C GLY A 370 -12.61 -14.77 -4.95
N MET A 371 -13.48 -13.78 -4.73
CA MET A 371 -13.18 -12.61 -3.90
C MET A 371 -13.02 -12.96 -2.42
N LEU A 372 -13.86 -13.86 -1.90
CA LEU A 372 -13.77 -14.32 -0.51
C LEU A 372 -12.43 -15.01 -0.23
N LEU A 373 -12.01 -15.93 -1.12
CA LEU A 373 -10.72 -16.64 -1.02
C LEU A 373 -9.54 -15.69 -1.18
N LEU A 374 -9.60 -14.76 -2.14
CA LEU A 374 -8.57 -13.75 -2.31
C LEU A 374 -8.41 -12.91 -1.04
N GLY A 375 -9.50 -12.40 -0.49
CA GLY A 375 -9.50 -11.64 0.75
C GLY A 375 -8.96 -12.45 1.93
N LEU A 376 -9.44 -13.68 2.11
CA LEU A 376 -9.03 -14.59 3.18
C LEU A 376 -7.51 -14.84 3.13
N GLY A 377 -6.98 -15.16 1.95
CA GLY A 377 -5.57 -15.41 1.73
C GLY A 377 -4.71 -14.20 2.00
N MET A 378 -5.07 -13.04 1.42
CA MET A 378 -4.36 -11.77 1.64
C MET A 378 -4.40 -11.35 3.11
N GLY A 379 -5.55 -11.44 3.78
CA GLY A 379 -5.68 -11.13 5.20
C GLY A 379 -4.81 -12.03 6.09
N THR A 380 -4.76 -13.33 5.79
CA THR A 380 -3.92 -14.28 6.53
C THR A 380 -2.43 -13.97 6.40
N ALA A 381 -1.99 -13.53 5.22
CA ALA A 381 -0.58 -13.20 4.96
C ALA A 381 -0.18 -11.81 5.50
N PHE A 382 -1.11 -10.84 5.54
CA PHE A 382 -0.80 -9.44 5.81
C PHE A 382 -0.31 -9.19 7.24
N MET A 383 -0.96 -9.79 8.25
CA MET A 383 -0.59 -9.58 9.67
C MET A 383 0.81 -10.12 10.00
N PRO A 384 1.19 -11.36 9.62
CA PRO A 384 2.55 -11.83 9.79
C PRO A 384 3.58 -10.98 9.02
N ALA A 385 3.24 -10.52 7.81
CA ALA A 385 4.10 -9.65 7.02
C ALA A 385 4.41 -8.34 7.76
N MET A 386 3.37 -7.66 8.28
CA MET A 386 3.53 -6.42 9.06
C MET A 386 4.35 -6.62 10.32
N SER A 387 4.12 -7.71 11.03
CA SER A 387 4.87 -8.06 12.23
C SER A 387 6.36 -8.27 11.92
N LEU A 388 6.69 -9.07 10.91
CA LEU A 388 8.07 -9.35 10.51
C LEU A 388 8.79 -8.14 9.92
N ALA A 389 8.09 -7.30 9.17
CA ALA A 389 8.66 -6.09 8.58
C ALA A 389 9.26 -5.15 9.64
N THR A 390 8.72 -5.19 10.87
CA THR A 390 9.13 -4.32 11.98
C THR A 390 9.83 -5.06 13.13
N HIS A 391 9.93 -6.39 13.07
CA HIS A 391 10.54 -7.21 14.13
C HIS A 391 12.06 -7.06 14.15
N GLY A 392 12.65 -6.95 15.36
CA GLY A 392 14.10 -6.92 15.55
C GLY A 392 14.81 -5.69 14.94
N ILE A 393 14.08 -4.62 14.69
CA ILE A 393 14.63 -3.36 14.16
C ILE A 393 15.02 -2.44 15.32
N GLU A 394 16.18 -1.84 15.20
CA GLU A 394 16.58 -0.79 16.14
C GLU A 394 15.56 0.36 16.14
N PRO A 395 15.22 0.97 17.28
CA PRO A 395 14.23 2.04 17.37
C PRO A 395 14.46 3.20 16.39
N ARG A 396 15.72 3.46 16.03
CA ARG A 396 16.11 4.49 15.05
C ARG A 396 15.69 4.17 13.60
N ASP A 397 15.56 2.88 13.25
CA ASP A 397 15.24 2.41 11.90
C ASP A 397 13.77 1.98 11.75
N ALA A 398 12.99 1.97 12.86
CA ALA A 398 11.59 1.53 12.85
C ALA A 398 10.71 2.34 11.86
N GLY A 399 10.96 3.64 11.74
CA GLY A 399 10.29 4.51 10.77
C GLY A 399 10.58 4.11 9.32
N VAL A 400 11.84 3.81 9.01
CA VAL A 400 12.25 3.37 7.67
C VAL A 400 11.62 2.04 7.29
N ALA A 401 11.59 1.08 8.22
CA ALA A 401 10.98 -0.22 7.97
C ALA A 401 9.47 -0.13 7.69
N SER A 402 8.76 0.69 8.47
CA SER A 402 7.34 0.97 8.22
C SER A 402 7.13 1.69 6.88
N ALA A 403 8.00 2.65 6.55
CA ALA A 403 7.96 3.34 5.25
C ALA A 403 8.21 2.35 4.10
N MET A 404 9.10 1.37 4.26
CA MET A 404 9.36 0.35 3.24
C MET A 404 8.16 -0.53 2.94
N VAL A 405 7.38 -0.92 3.94
CA VAL A 405 6.12 -1.64 3.70
C VAL A 405 5.18 -0.80 2.84
N ASN A 406 4.96 0.46 3.21
CA ASN A 406 4.12 1.36 2.44
C ASN A 406 4.66 1.61 1.02
N THR A 407 5.98 1.81 0.89
CA THR A 407 6.63 1.95 -0.42
C THR A 407 6.43 0.71 -1.28
N SER A 408 6.63 -0.50 -0.72
CA SER A 408 6.40 -1.76 -1.44
C SER A 408 4.94 -1.87 -1.91
N GLN A 409 3.98 -1.44 -1.10
CA GLN A 409 2.56 -1.44 -1.47
C GLN A 409 2.27 -0.43 -2.59
N GLN A 410 2.73 0.80 -2.47
CA GLN A 410 2.45 1.84 -3.47
C GLN A 410 3.16 1.58 -4.79
N VAL A 411 4.43 1.20 -4.75
CA VAL A 411 5.21 0.83 -5.93
C VAL A 411 4.64 -0.44 -6.57
N GLY A 412 4.31 -1.44 -5.75
CA GLY A 412 3.63 -2.65 -6.22
C GLY A 412 2.29 -2.32 -6.89
N GLY A 413 1.48 -1.44 -6.29
CA GLY A 413 0.22 -0.97 -6.86
C GLY A 413 0.41 -0.27 -8.21
N ALA A 414 1.38 0.64 -8.32
CA ALA A 414 1.69 1.35 -9.56
C ALA A 414 2.15 0.39 -10.68
N ILE A 415 3.11 -0.48 -10.37
CA ILE A 415 3.61 -1.50 -11.31
C ILE A 415 2.48 -2.45 -11.70
N GLY A 416 1.71 -2.94 -10.72
CA GLY A 416 0.63 -3.89 -10.95
C GLY A 416 -0.43 -3.34 -11.88
N THR A 417 -0.88 -2.11 -11.63
CA THR A 417 -1.87 -1.45 -12.46
C THR A 417 -1.34 -1.25 -13.89
N ALA A 418 -0.12 -0.74 -14.05
CA ALA A 418 0.46 -0.50 -15.38
C ALA A 418 0.74 -1.82 -16.14
N LEU A 419 1.44 -2.77 -15.51
CA LEU A 419 1.82 -4.04 -16.13
C LEU A 419 0.59 -4.87 -16.55
N LEU A 420 -0.33 -5.07 -15.60
CA LEU A 420 -1.49 -5.93 -15.84
C LEU A 420 -2.47 -5.28 -16.84
N ASN A 421 -2.63 -3.94 -16.81
CA ASN A 421 -3.42 -3.26 -17.84
C ASN A 421 -2.80 -3.40 -19.23
N THR A 422 -1.47 -3.29 -19.35
CA THR A 422 -0.76 -3.50 -20.63
C THR A 422 -0.99 -4.90 -21.17
N ILE A 423 -0.92 -5.92 -20.31
CA ILE A 423 -1.20 -7.31 -20.69
C ILE A 423 -2.67 -7.47 -21.13
N ALA A 424 -3.60 -6.90 -20.36
CA ALA A 424 -5.02 -6.95 -20.70
C ALA A 424 -5.31 -6.27 -22.04
N ALA A 425 -4.80 -5.06 -22.27
CA ALA A 425 -4.99 -4.31 -23.50
C ALA A 425 -4.40 -5.05 -24.73
N SER A 426 -3.18 -5.59 -24.59
CA SER A 426 -2.55 -6.39 -25.65
C SER A 426 -3.37 -7.62 -26.01
N ALA A 427 -3.87 -8.35 -25.01
CA ALA A 427 -4.70 -9.54 -25.22
C ALA A 427 -6.07 -9.18 -25.80
N THR A 428 -6.67 -8.06 -25.38
CA THR A 428 -7.91 -7.52 -25.96
C THR A 428 -7.75 -7.21 -27.44
N THR A 429 -6.67 -6.52 -27.82
CA THR A 429 -6.37 -6.19 -29.22
C THR A 429 -6.15 -7.43 -30.07
N ALA A 430 -5.40 -8.42 -29.56
CA ALA A 430 -5.19 -9.68 -30.24
C ALA A 430 -6.52 -10.44 -30.47
N TYR A 431 -7.39 -10.49 -29.46
CA TYR A 431 -8.70 -11.12 -29.56
C TYR A 431 -9.57 -10.48 -30.64
N VAL A 432 -9.62 -9.14 -30.70
CA VAL A 432 -10.34 -8.41 -31.74
C VAL A 432 -9.79 -8.76 -33.13
N ALA A 433 -8.47 -8.74 -33.32
CA ALA A 433 -7.84 -9.07 -34.59
C ALA A 433 -8.19 -10.46 -35.09
N ASP A 434 -8.23 -11.46 -34.21
CA ASP A 434 -8.52 -12.85 -34.56
C ASP A 434 -10.01 -13.11 -34.85
N HIS A 435 -10.91 -12.31 -34.25
CA HIS A 435 -12.35 -12.58 -34.30
C HIS A 435 -13.16 -11.55 -35.14
N ALA A 436 -12.55 -10.40 -35.52
CA ALA A 436 -13.25 -9.32 -36.25
C ALA A 436 -13.95 -9.81 -37.55
N ALA A 437 -13.30 -10.69 -38.32
CA ALA A 437 -13.85 -11.21 -39.58
C ALA A 437 -15.08 -12.12 -39.39
N ARG A 438 -15.31 -12.63 -38.19
CA ARG A 438 -16.43 -13.56 -37.88
C ARG A 438 -17.49 -12.92 -37.00
N ALA A 439 -17.26 -11.69 -36.51
CA ALA A 439 -18.16 -11.00 -35.61
C ALA A 439 -19.38 -10.47 -36.35
N THR A 440 -20.57 -10.84 -35.88
CA THR A 440 -21.85 -10.31 -36.38
C THR A 440 -22.29 -9.06 -35.60
N ASP A 441 -21.85 -8.91 -34.37
CA ASP A 441 -22.15 -7.76 -33.50
C ASP A 441 -20.83 -7.16 -32.98
N PRO A 442 -20.46 -5.92 -33.38
CA PRO A 442 -19.25 -5.26 -32.93
C PRO A 442 -19.20 -5.04 -31.42
N ARG A 443 -20.34 -4.75 -30.78
CA ARG A 443 -20.42 -4.53 -29.34
C ARG A 443 -20.19 -5.81 -28.56
N LEU A 444 -20.74 -6.92 -29.02
CA LEU A 444 -20.51 -8.22 -28.41
C LEU A 444 -19.04 -8.63 -28.52
N LEU A 445 -18.41 -8.39 -29.68
CA LEU A 445 -16.98 -8.63 -29.88
C LEU A 445 -16.13 -7.80 -28.90
N GLU A 446 -16.45 -6.52 -28.72
CA GLU A 446 -15.73 -5.64 -27.79
C GLU A 446 -15.81 -6.14 -26.34
N LEU A 447 -16.99 -6.52 -25.87
CA LEU A 447 -17.18 -7.07 -24.53
C LEU A 447 -16.46 -8.42 -24.34
N GLN A 448 -16.50 -9.30 -25.35
CA GLN A 448 -15.77 -10.57 -25.31
C GLN A 448 -14.25 -10.36 -25.28
N ALA A 449 -13.76 -9.44 -26.08
CA ALA A 449 -12.35 -9.07 -26.14
C ALA A 449 -11.87 -8.50 -24.80
N MET A 450 -12.67 -7.61 -24.18
CA MET A 450 -12.38 -7.04 -22.86
C MET A 450 -12.26 -8.14 -21.80
N VAL A 451 -13.22 -9.07 -21.74
CA VAL A 451 -13.22 -10.19 -20.79
C VAL A 451 -12.02 -11.11 -21.03
N SER A 452 -11.71 -11.42 -22.29
CA SER A 452 -10.51 -12.20 -22.65
C SER A 452 -9.22 -11.52 -22.20
N GLY A 453 -9.12 -10.20 -22.38
CA GLY A 453 -8.00 -9.40 -21.89
C GLY A 453 -7.85 -9.45 -20.38
N PHE A 454 -8.96 -9.31 -19.64
CA PHE A 454 -8.95 -9.42 -18.18
C PHE A 454 -8.53 -10.81 -17.71
N ALA A 455 -9.05 -11.88 -18.34
CA ALA A 455 -8.67 -13.24 -18.03
C ALA A 455 -7.17 -13.47 -18.22
N ALA A 456 -6.59 -12.98 -19.32
CA ALA A 456 -5.15 -13.06 -19.59
C ALA A 456 -4.33 -12.36 -18.48
N ALA A 457 -4.71 -11.14 -18.08
CA ALA A 457 -4.02 -10.41 -17.02
C ALA A 457 -4.19 -11.09 -15.66
N ILE A 458 -5.36 -11.66 -15.37
CA ILE A 458 -5.61 -12.40 -14.13
C ILE A 458 -4.74 -13.67 -14.06
N TRP A 459 -4.49 -14.36 -15.16
CA TRP A 459 -3.55 -15.49 -15.19
C TRP A 459 -2.13 -15.08 -14.80
N TRP A 460 -1.65 -13.93 -15.27
CA TRP A 460 -0.38 -13.37 -14.82
C TRP A 460 -0.40 -13.02 -13.32
N ALA A 461 -1.50 -12.47 -12.83
CA ALA A 461 -1.68 -12.18 -11.41
C ALA A 461 -1.63 -13.45 -10.54
N VAL A 462 -2.21 -14.57 -11.01
CA VAL A 462 -2.08 -15.89 -10.36
C VAL A 462 -0.61 -16.31 -10.28
N GLY A 463 0.13 -16.23 -11.39
CA GLY A 463 1.56 -16.53 -11.43
C GLY A 463 2.38 -15.68 -10.44
N ILE A 464 2.07 -14.38 -10.35
CA ILE A 464 2.72 -13.44 -9.42
C ILE A 464 2.41 -13.81 -7.97
N LEU A 465 1.18 -14.19 -7.63
CA LEU A 465 0.82 -14.65 -6.28
C LEU A 465 1.51 -15.96 -5.89
N VAL A 466 1.63 -16.89 -6.83
CA VAL A 466 2.40 -18.15 -6.63
C VAL A 466 3.88 -17.84 -6.39
N ALA A 467 4.45 -16.91 -7.15
CA ALA A 467 5.82 -16.45 -6.94
C ALA A 467 5.99 -15.77 -5.58
N ALA A 468 5.03 -14.94 -5.16
CA ALA A 468 5.01 -14.33 -3.82
C ALA A 468 4.98 -15.39 -2.71
N ALA A 469 4.18 -16.45 -2.87
CA ALA A 469 4.12 -17.57 -1.95
C ALA A 469 5.46 -18.33 -1.88
N ALA A 470 6.06 -18.63 -3.03
CA ALA A 470 7.35 -19.31 -3.12
C ALA A 470 8.47 -18.50 -2.43
N ILE A 471 8.51 -17.18 -2.67
CA ILE A 471 9.46 -16.27 -2.03
C ILE A 471 9.25 -16.22 -0.52
N ALA A 472 7.99 -16.12 -0.04
CA ALA A 472 7.68 -16.12 1.38
C ALA A 472 8.15 -17.42 2.05
N ILE A 473 7.94 -18.58 1.44
CA ILE A 473 8.35 -19.87 1.96
C ILE A 473 9.88 -20.03 1.93
N ALA A 474 10.54 -19.59 0.87
CA ALA A 474 11.98 -19.77 0.66
C ALA A 474 12.85 -18.82 1.47
N LEU A 475 12.46 -17.54 1.55
CA LEU A 475 13.28 -16.50 2.17
C LEU A 475 12.97 -16.30 3.66
N ILE A 476 11.73 -16.46 4.10
CA ILE A 476 11.35 -16.23 5.49
C ILE A 476 11.67 -17.49 6.32
N ASN A 477 12.64 -17.35 7.23
CA ASN A 477 13.09 -18.45 8.09
C ASN A 477 13.19 -17.97 9.55
N THR A 478 12.12 -17.38 10.08
CA THR A 478 12.03 -17.07 11.51
C THR A 478 11.40 -18.22 12.27
N GLY A 479 11.95 -18.52 13.46
CA GLY A 479 11.35 -19.45 14.41
C GLY A 479 9.99 -18.95 14.92
N ARG A 480 9.37 -19.67 15.83
CA ARG A 480 8.14 -19.22 16.51
C ARG A 480 8.45 -17.96 17.31
N PRO A 481 7.60 -16.92 17.27
CA PRO A 481 7.73 -15.78 18.18
C PRO A 481 7.67 -16.30 19.63
N GLY A 482 8.74 -16.08 20.39
CA GLY A 482 8.85 -16.53 21.80
C GLY A 482 9.85 -17.65 22.09
N THR A 483 10.51 -18.23 21.09
CA THR A 483 11.56 -19.27 21.31
C THR A 483 12.98 -18.72 21.30
N GLU A 484 13.20 -17.44 21.07
CA GLU A 484 14.56 -16.84 21.00
C GLU A 484 15.08 -16.29 22.34
N SER A 485 14.46 -16.58 23.48
CA SER A 485 14.98 -16.18 24.79
C SER A 485 15.70 -17.29 25.56
N GLY A 486 16.25 -18.29 24.88
CA GLY A 486 16.89 -19.42 25.52
C GLY A 486 18.03 -20.04 24.73
N GLY A 487 18.90 -19.23 24.14
CA GLY A 487 20.03 -19.75 23.38
C GLY A 487 21.21 -18.80 23.37
N THR A 488 21.87 -18.66 24.55
CA THR A 488 23.24 -18.16 24.57
C THR A 488 24.02 -18.92 25.60
N ASP A 489 25.07 -19.52 25.08
CA ASP A 489 26.34 -19.77 25.73
C ASP A 489 26.35 -20.72 26.94
N GLY A 490 26.23 -22.02 26.62
CA GLY A 490 26.93 -23.01 27.36
C GLY A 490 28.41 -23.04 26.95
N ALA A 491 29.19 -22.14 27.47
CA ALA A 491 30.64 -22.29 27.53
C ALA A 491 31.04 -22.21 28.99
N SER A 492 31.36 -23.39 29.52
CA SER A 492 32.31 -23.67 30.60
C SER A 492 32.81 -22.45 31.38
N ASP A 493 32.39 -22.34 32.66
CA ASP A 493 33.41 -22.20 33.65
C ASP A 493 32.98 -22.93 34.96
N ALA A 494 33.73 -23.92 35.25
CA ALA A 494 33.67 -24.64 36.52
C ALA A 494 34.46 -23.82 37.56
N GLY A 495 33.79 -23.51 38.67
CA GLY A 495 34.52 -23.21 39.92
C GLY A 495 34.46 -21.75 40.33
N ALA A 496 33.55 -21.46 41.24
CA ALA A 496 33.77 -20.76 42.48
C ALA A 496 32.42 -20.61 43.22
N GLU A 497 32.19 -21.51 44.17
CA GLU A 497 31.25 -21.31 45.26
C GLU A 497 31.82 -20.17 46.13
N GLU A 498 31.25 -18.99 46.11
CA GLU A 498 31.38 -17.99 47.15
C GLU A 498 30.04 -17.81 47.87
N GLU A 499 30.02 -18.39 49.06
CA GLU A 499 29.02 -18.33 50.10
C GLU A 499 28.78 -16.87 50.52
N PHE A 500 27.70 -16.22 50.11
CA PHE A 500 27.33 -14.89 50.55
C PHE A 500 26.49 -15.01 51.83
N LYS A 501 27.16 -14.88 53.00
CA LYS A 501 26.53 -14.80 54.31
C LYS A 501 25.83 -13.45 54.49
N ILE A 502 24.53 -13.51 54.74
CA ILE A 502 23.72 -12.34 55.15
C ILE A 502 24.01 -12.09 56.66
N PRO A 503 24.40 -10.91 57.11
CA PRO A 503 24.46 -10.59 58.54
C PRO A 503 23.05 -10.30 59.06
N VAL A 504 22.62 -11.09 60.03
CA VAL A 504 21.49 -10.82 60.91
C VAL A 504 21.92 -9.72 61.89
N VAL A 505 21.25 -8.57 61.85
CA VAL A 505 21.33 -7.58 62.92
C VAL A 505 20.09 -7.70 63.79
N ALA A 506 20.30 -8.17 65.03
CA ALA A 506 19.34 -8.05 66.10
C ALA A 506 19.48 -6.67 66.76
N HIS A 507 18.43 -5.91 66.90
CA HIS A 507 17.85 -5.21 68.02
C HIS A 507 16.71 -4.32 67.55
#